data_239fc8d7ddfab4d28d33fa2cd79b6eb1
#
_entry.id   239fc8d7ddfab4d28d33fa2cd79b6eb1
#
_cell.length_a   1.000
_cell.length_b   1.000
_cell.length_c   1.000
_cell.angle_alpha   90.00
_cell.angle_beta   90.00
_cell.angle_gamma   90.00
#
_symmetry.space_group_name_H-M   'P 1'
#
loop_
_entity.id
_entity.type
_entity.pdbx_description
1 polymer ?
#
loop_
_entity_poly.entity_id
_entity_poly.type
_entity_poly.pdbx_seq_one_letter_code
_entity_poly.pdbx_strand_id
1 'polypeptide(L)'
;MGHTLHLNTTPATSNSDAGASPDDISLDKDILRSQIRPRRLTARSHRGERGQQQMQELFTAHILEAVAQRLHSPGTIAAYLPTKSEPPIIEALTRLHKDGHRILVPVVRPGRKLAWVHWDPAVEHPLSPMGIPEPEGEEQDERAFVDADLRLIPALAFDAGGHRLGQGGGYYDRIIPLLSAQQLEEQSIGIVFSDEIYEAVPYDQWDAILPVILTEQGIYRTR
;
A
#
# COMPACT_ATOMS: atom_id res chain seq x y z
N MET A 1 -13.66 5.96 -19.14
CA MET A 1 -14.20 4.60 -19.41
C MET A 1 -14.02 3.81 -18.13
N GLY A 2 -15.13 3.33 -17.53
CA GLY A 2 -15.06 2.62 -16.26
C GLY A 2 -14.50 1.21 -16.49
N HIS A 3 -13.34 0.92 -15.90
CA HIS A 3 -12.84 -0.45 -15.83
C HIS A 3 -13.74 -1.24 -14.88
N THR A 4 -14.30 -2.35 -15.36
CA THR A 4 -15.08 -3.27 -14.53
C THR A 4 -14.10 -4.04 -13.66
N LEU A 5 -14.21 -3.87 -12.33
CA LEU A 5 -13.45 -4.66 -11.36
C LEU A 5 -13.86 -6.14 -11.47
N HIS A 6 -12.91 -7.02 -11.71
CA HIS A 6 -13.07 -8.45 -11.46
C HIS A 6 -12.75 -8.70 -9.98
N LEU A 7 -13.81 -8.80 -9.16
CA LEU A 7 -13.66 -9.11 -7.75
C LEU A 7 -13.38 -10.59 -7.56
N ASN A 8 -12.39 -10.92 -6.74
CA ASN A 8 -12.16 -12.28 -6.30
C ASN A 8 -13.16 -12.66 -5.20
N THR A 9 -13.71 -13.85 -5.28
CA THR A 9 -14.52 -14.40 -4.17
C THR A 9 -13.64 -14.61 -2.95
N THR A 10 -14.06 -14.05 -1.83
CA THR A 10 -13.43 -14.33 -0.55
C THR A 10 -13.62 -15.84 -0.24
N PRO A 11 -12.56 -16.57 0.13
CA PRO A 11 -12.77 -17.93 0.66
C PRO A 11 -13.76 -17.83 1.82
N ALA A 12 -14.64 -18.81 1.97
CA ALA A 12 -15.71 -18.81 2.96
C ALA A 12 -15.15 -18.54 4.38
N THR A 13 -15.12 -17.29 4.74
CA THR A 13 -14.90 -16.77 6.07
C THR A 13 -16.28 -16.38 6.60
N SER A 14 -16.50 -16.52 7.89
CA SER A 14 -17.74 -16.11 8.52
C SER A 14 -18.08 -14.70 8.09
N ASN A 15 -19.25 -14.48 7.50
CA ASN A 15 -19.73 -13.16 7.11
C ASN A 15 -19.49 -12.17 8.24
N SER A 16 -18.89 -11.04 7.92
CA SER A 16 -18.69 -9.89 8.81
C SER A 16 -20.01 -9.18 9.13
N ASP A 17 -21.07 -9.94 9.44
CA ASP A 17 -22.26 -9.42 10.06
C ASP A 17 -22.00 -9.13 11.55
N ALA A 18 -22.58 -8.07 12.06
CA ALA A 18 -22.44 -7.52 13.40
C ALA A 18 -22.54 -8.60 14.52
N GLY A 19 -21.44 -9.30 14.81
CA GLY A 19 -21.42 -10.39 15.79
C GLY A 19 -20.12 -11.20 15.87
N ALA A 20 -19.18 -11.04 14.94
CA ALA A 20 -17.88 -11.73 15.01
C ALA A 20 -17.03 -11.14 16.15
N SER A 21 -16.40 -12.00 16.96
CA SER A 21 -15.49 -11.53 18.01
C SER A 21 -14.20 -10.97 17.41
N PRO A 22 -13.48 -10.08 18.12
CA PRO A 22 -12.17 -9.59 17.66
C PRO A 22 -11.18 -10.73 17.37
N ASP A 23 -11.27 -11.83 18.11
CA ASP A 23 -10.42 -13.02 17.90
C ASP A 23 -10.78 -13.74 16.60
N ASP A 24 -12.06 -13.84 16.25
CA ASP A 24 -12.52 -14.43 14.99
C ASP A 24 -12.06 -13.58 13.79
N ILE A 25 -12.20 -12.27 13.88
CA ILE A 25 -11.73 -11.34 12.83
C ILE A 25 -10.21 -11.46 12.64
N SER A 26 -9.46 -11.56 13.73
CA SER A 26 -8.00 -11.72 13.68
C SER A 26 -7.61 -13.04 12.99
N LEU A 27 -8.31 -14.12 13.31
CA LEU A 27 -8.09 -15.43 12.68
C LEU A 27 -8.39 -15.40 11.18
N ASP A 28 -9.51 -14.80 10.78
CA ASP A 28 -9.90 -14.66 9.38
C ASP A 28 -8.88 -13.81 8.60
N LYS A 29 -8.37 -12.72 9.19
CA LYS A 29 -7.27 -11.92 8.62
C LYS A 29 -6.01 -12.79 8.40
N ASP A 30 -5.65 -13.65 9.35
CA ASP A 30 -4.46 -14.49 9.22
C ASP A 30 -4.65 -15.62 8.20
N ILE A 31 -5.85 -16.20 8.10
CA ILE A 31 -6.19 -17.15 7.05
C ILE A 31 -6.01 -16.51 5.67
N LEU A 32 -6.59 -15.33 5.43
CA LEU A 32 -6.50 -14.66 4.14
C LEU A 32 -5.05 -14.26 3.81
N ARG A 33 -4.28 -13.78 4.79
CA ARG A 33 -2.83 -13.50 4.62
C ARG A 33 -2.05 -14.76 4.20
N SER A 34 -2.35 -15.90 4.81
CA SER A 34 -1.69 -17.18 4.51
C SER A 34 -1.94 -17.67 3.08
N GLN A 35 -3.03 -17.27 2.47
CA GLN A 35 -3.37 -17.57 1.08
C GLN A 35 -2.74 -16.59 0.08
N ILE A 36 -2.76 -15.30 0.38
CA ILE A 36 -2.26 -14.26 -0.54
C ILE A 36 -0.75 -14.31 -0.67
N ARG A 37 -0.01 -14.42 0.43
CA ARG A 37 1.47 -14.37 0.40
C ARG A 37 2.11 -15.42 -0.52
N PRO A 38 1.76 -16.71 -0.45
CA PRO A 38 2.29 -17.71 -1.38
C PRO A 38 1.88 -17.45 -2.83
N ARG A 39 0.65 -16.96 -3.07
CA ARG A 39 0.17 -16.60 -4.42
C ARG A 39 1.00 -15.49 -5.03
N ARG A 40 1.36 -14.45 -4.27
CA ARG A 40 2.28 -13.37 -4.73
C ARG A 40 3.63 -13.93 -5.17
N LEU A 41 4.23 -14.80 -4.37
CA LEU A 41 5.53 -15.40 -4.68
C LEU A 41 5.46 -16.28 -5.94
N THR A 42 4.42 -17.10 -6.05
CA THR A 42 4.19 -17.94 -7.23
C THR A 42 3.94 -17.10 -8.48
N ALA A 43 3.06 -16.10 -8.41
CA ALA A 43 2.78 -15.20 -9.52
C ALA A 43 4.04 -14.44 -9.96
N ARG A 44 4.87 -14.00 -9.02
CA ARG A 44 6.16 -13.39 -9.32
C ARG A 44 7.08 -14.35 -10.10
N SER A 45 7.22 -15.59 -9.63
CA SER A 45 8.07 -16.59 -10.30
C SER A 45 7.60 -16.90 -11.72
N HIS A 46 6.28 -16.99 -11.94
CA HIS A 46 5.70 -17.29 -13.24
C HIS A 46 5.82 -16.12 -14.25
N ARG A 47 5.83 -14.87 -13.76
CA ARG A 47 5.96 -13.69 -14.66
C ARG A 47 7.29 -13.63 -15.39
N GLY A 48 8.37 -14.18 -14.83
CA GLY A 48 9.72 -14.04 -15.37
C GLY A 48 10.18 -12.57 -15.43
N GLU A 49 11.36 -12.32 -15.97
CA GLU A 49 11.94 -10.96 -16.02
C GLU A 49 11.10 -9.98 -16.84
N ARG A 50 10.66 -10.40 -18.03
CA ARG A 50 9.84 -9.55 -18.93
C ARG A 50 8.50 -9.17 -18.30
N GLY A 51 7.83 -10.12 -17.66
CA GLY A 51 6.55 -9.83 -16.97
C GLY A 51 6.74 -8.95 -15.73
N GLN A 52 7.88 -9.07 -15.04
CA GLN A 52 8.24 -8.19 -13.94
C GLN A 52 8.45 -6.75 -14.41
N GLN A 53 9.19 -6.58 -15.53
CA GLN A 53 9.42 -5.27 -16.13
C GLN A 53 8.09 -4.63 -16.57
N GLN A 54 7.23 -5.39 -17.26
CA GLN A 54 5.92 -4.91 -17.66
C GLN A 54 5.07 -4.45 -16.46
N MET A 55 5.09 -5.22 -15.36
CA MET A 55 4.37 -4.86 -14.12
C MET A 55 4.90 -3.57 -13.54
N GLN A 56 6.23 -3.39 -13.51
CA GLN A 56 6.87 -2.15 -13.06
C GLN A 56 6.48 -0.95 -13.93
N GLU A 57 6.44 -1.11 -15.25
CA GLU A 57 6.04 -0.07 -16.19
C GLU A 57 4.59 0.36 -15.97
N LEU A 58 3.67 -0.59 -15.77
CA LEU A 58 2.26 -0.32 -15.52
C LEU A 58 2.04 0.44 -14.19
N PHE A 59 2.61 -0.05 -13.09
CA PHE A 59 2.51 0.66 -11.82
C PHE A 59 3.14 2.05 -11.90
N THR A 60 4.30 2.17 -12.57
CA THR A 60 4.96 3.47 -12.76
C THR A 60 4.05 4.44 -13.49
N ALA A 61 3.47 4.05 -14.63
CA ALA A 61 2.60 4.90 -15.42
C ALA A 61 1.40 5.38 -14.60
N HIS A 62 0.70 4.46 -13.93
CA HIS A 62 -0.50 4.80 -13.16
C HIS A 62 -0.20 5.64 -11.91
N ILE A 63 0.94 5.40 -11.23
CA ILE A 63 1.35 6.23 -10.09
C ILE A 63 1.68 7.65 -10.54
N LEU A 64 2.47 7.82 -11.60
CA LEU A 64 2.81 9.15 -12.11
C LEU A 64 1.55 9.92 -12.55
N GLU A 65 0.63 9.29 -13.24
CA GLU A 65 -0.66 9.87 -13.61
C GLU A 65 -1.46 10.27 -12.36
N ALA A 66 -1.56 9.39 -11.37
CA ALA A 66 -2.28 9.64 -10.13
C ALA A 66 -1.71 10.82 -9.33
N VAL A 67 -0.37 10.94 -9.30
CA VAL A 67 0.32 12.06 -8.64
C VAL A 67 0.07 13.36 -9.40
N ALA A 68 0.24 13.37 -10.72
CA ALA A 68 0.03 14.57 -11.55
C ALA A 68 -1.41 15.12 -11.48
N GLN A 69 -2.40 14.25 -11.26
CA GLN A 69 -3.79 14.66 -11.06
C GLN A 69 -4.05 15.32 -9.70
N ARG A 70 -3.20 15.09 -8.70
CA ARG A 70 -3.37 15.55 -7.31
C ARG A 70 -2.40 16.65 -6.90
N LEU A 71 -1.17 16.60 -7.41
CA LEU A 71 -0.10 17.54 -7.08
C LEU A 71 0.30 18.31 -8.34
N HIS A 72 -0.02 19.60 -8.37
CA HIS A 72 0.32 20.50 -9.50
C HIS A 72 1.71 21.12 -9.40
N SER A 73 2.42 20.87 -8.31
CA SER A 73 3.81 21.29 -8.04
C SER A 73 4.49 20.21 -7.19
N PRO A 74 5.84 20.21 -7.15
CA PRO A 74 6.56 19.32 -6.26
C PRO A 74 6.10 19.43 -4.81
N GLY A 75 5.87 18.29 -4.18
CA GLY A 75 5.38 18.17 -2.81
C GLY A 75 5.99 16.95 -2.11
N THR A 76 5.57 16.71 -0.88
CA THR A 76 6.02 15.57 -0.07
C THR A 76 5.12 14.36 -0.29
N ILE A 77 5.70 13.24 -0.66
CA ILE A 77 5.00 11.97 -0.88
C ILE A 77 5.49 10.96 0.16
N ALA A 78 4.60 10.53 1.05
CA ALA A 78 4.86 9.40 1.94
C ALA A 78 4.56 8.09 1.19
N ALA A 79 5.56 7.23 1.08
CA ALA A 79 5.47 5.97 0.32
C ALA A 79 6.07 4.82 1.13
N TYR A 80 6.30 3.69 0.49
CA TYR A 80 6.99 2.53 1.07
C TYR A 80 8.01 1.99 0.09
N LEU A 81 9.05 1.33 0.60
CA LEU A 81 9.97 0.56 -0.21
C LEU A 81 9.45 -0.89 -0.30
N PRO A 82 9.10 -1.36 -1.50
CA PRO A 82 8.44 -2.65 -1.62
C PRO A 82 9.39 -3.83 -1.38
N THR A 83 8.87 -4.86 -0.76
CA THR A 83 9.48 -6.18 -0.79
C THR A 83 9.43 -6.77 -2.20
N LYS A 84 10.17 -7.86 -2.43
CA LYS A 84 10.15 -8.56 -3.74
C LYS A 84 8.76 -9.04 -4.16
N SER A 85 7.84 -9.22 -3.23
CA SER A 85 6.48 -9.73 -3.48
C SER A 85 5.41 -8.65 -3.56
N GLU A 86 5.73 -7.40 -3.27
CA GLU A 86 4.81 -6.27 -3.34
C GLU A 86 4.79 -5.61 -4.71
N PRO A 87 3.79 -4.77 -5.00
CA PRO A 87 3.74 -3.96 -6.21
C PRO A 87 5.05 -3.17 -6.42
N PRO A 88 5.69 -3.26 -7.62
CA PRO A 88 7.01 -2.70 -7.86
C PRO A 88 6.96 -1.19 -8.15
N ILE A 89 6.93 -0.36 -7.11
CA ILE A 89 6.77 1.09 -7.22
C ILE A 89 8.08 1.89 -7.22
N ILE A 90 9.25 1.25 -7.06
CA ILE A 90 10.56 1.95 -6.93
C ILE A 90 10.83 2.88 -8.12
N GLU A 91 10.56 2.44 -9.34
CA GLU A 91 10.79 3.27 -10.53
C GLU A 91 9.90 4.52 -10.53
N ALA A 92 8.65 4.38 -10.09
CA ALA A 92 7.75 5.54 -9.92
C ALA A 92 8.32 6.52 -8.90
N LEU A 93 8.75 6.04 -7.73
CA LEU A 93 9.34 6.89 -6.69
C LEU A 93 10.63 7.58 -7.19
N THR A 94 11.46 6.86 -7.96
CA THR A 94 12.68 7.42 -8.56
C THR A 94 12.37 8.56 -9.53
N ARG A 95 11.34 8.42 -10.36
CA ARG A 95 10.92 9.46 -11.29
C ARG A 95 10.33 10.66 -10.54
N LEU A 96 9.45 10.42 -9.58
CA LEU A 96 8.87 11.47 -8.74
C LEU A 96 9.95 12.26 -7.98
N HIS A 97 10.99 11.57 -7.47
CA HIS A 97 12.14 12.24 -6.86
C HIS A 97 12.89 13.12 -7.87
N LYS A 98 13.13 12.65 -9.10
CA LYS A 98 13.75 13.44 -10.18
C LYS A 98 12.92 14.64 -10.60
N ASP A 99 11.59 14.53 -10.50
CA ASP A 99 10.65 15.62 -10.79
C ASP A 99 10.55 16.63 -9.62
N GLY A 100 11.37 16.45 -8.57
CA GLY A 100 11.50 17.37 -7.45
C GLY A 100 10.60 17.08 -6.26
N HIS A 101 9.84 15.98 -6.26
CA HIS A 101 9.07 15.57 -5.09
C HIS A 101 10.00 15.06 -3.98
N ARG A 102 9.65 15.37 -2.73
CA ARG A 102 10.30 14.81 -1.55
C ARG A 102 9.65 13.47 -1.21
N ILE A 103 10.43 12.39 -1.28
CA ILE A 103 9.93 11.06 -0.95
C ILE A 103 10.29 10.72 0.50
N LEU A 104 9.28 10.41 1.30
CA LEU A 104 9.43 9.91 2.67
C LEU A 104 9.05 8.42 2.70
N VAL A 105 9.89 7.62 3.37
CA VAL A 105 9.63 6.19 3.53
C VAL A 105 9.75 5.78 5.00
N PRO A 106 9.01 4.75 5.43
CA PRO A 106 9.01 4.34 6.82
C PRO A 106 10.24 3.49 7.16
N VAL A 107 10.77 3.70 8.36
CA VAL A 107 11.70 2.80 9.03
C VAL A 107 11.06 2.27 10.30
N VAL A 108 11.23 0.97 10.53
CA VAL A 108 10.60 0.30 11.69
C VAL A 108 11.38 0.61 12.98
N ARG A 109 10.63 0.92 14.04
CA ARG A 109 11.18 1.19 15.36
C ARG A 109 10.50 0.34 16.45
N PRO A 110 11.14 0.13 17.61
CA PRO A 110 10.56 -0.62 18.72
C PRO A 110 9.14 -0.13 19.07
N GLY A 111 8.30 -1.03 19.56
CA GLY A 111 6.92 -0.70 19.93
C GLY A 111 5.95 -0.58 18.76
N ARG A 112 6.26 -1.18 17.61
CA ARG A 112 5.47 -1.12 16.38
C ARG A 112 5.26 0.32 15.90
N LYS A 113 6.28 1.16 16.05
CA LYS A 113 6.28 2.54 15.54
C LYS A 113 6.96 2.60 14.19
N LEU A 114 6.54 3.58 13.38
CA LEU A 114 7.24 4.01 12.17
C LEU A 114 7.86 5.38 12.43
N ALA A 115 9.14 5.50 12.12
CA ALA A 115 9.75 6.78 11.84
C ALA A 115 9.80 6.97 10.32
N TRP A 116 9.87 8.21 9.87
CA TRP A 116 9.87 8.55 8.45
C TRP A 116 11.18 9.23 8.10
N VAL A 117 11.83 8.77 7.06
CA VAL A 117 13.10 9.34 6.59
C VAL A 117 12.98 9.74 5.12
N HIS A 118 13.76 10.73 4.73
CA HIS A 118 13.89 11.10 3.31
C HIS A 118 14.61 9.98 2.56
N TRP A 119 14.04 9.57 1.43
CA TRP A 119 14.64 8.58 0.55
C TRP A 119 15.21 9.24 -0.70
N ASP A 120 16.47 8.95 -0.98
CA ASP A 120 17.18 9.35 -2.18
C ASP A 120 17.58 8.10 -2.97
N PRO A 121 17.10 7.92 -4.22
CA PRO A 121 17.44 6.74 -5.03
C PRO A 121 18.92 6.67 -5.43
N ALA A 122 19.69 7.76 -5.31
CA ALA A 122 21.11 7.79 -5.60
C ALA A 122 21.98 7.29 -4.45
N VAL A 123 21.40 7.12 -3.26
CA VAL A 123 22.11 6.65 -2.06
C VAL A 123 21.87 5.15 -1.88
N GLU A 124 22.95 4.38 -1.74
CA GLU A 124 22.85 3.00 -1.33
C GLU A 124 22.47 2.92 0.15
N HIS A 125 21.48 2.08 0.46
CA HIS A 125 21.00 1.89 1.81
C HIS A 125 21.26 0.45 2.27
N PRO A 126 21.58 0.24 3.57
CA PRO A 126 21.67 -1.11 4.11
C PRO A 126 20.33 -1.84 3.94
N LEU A 127 20.40 -3.16 3.81
CA LEU A 127 19.20 -3.97 3.70
C LEU A 127 18.80 -4.52 5.06
N SER A 128 17.51 -4.43 5.36
CA SER A 128 16.91 -5.14 6.50
C SER A 128 17.05 -6.66 6.35
N PRO A 129 16.82 -7.44 7.39
CA PRO A 129 16.75 -8.90 7.29
C PRO A 129 15.73 -9.42 6.27
N MET A 130 14.74 -8.62 5.92
CA MET A 130 13.75 -8.92 4.88
C MET A 130 14.18 -8.49 3.48
N GLY A 131 15.40 -7.94 3.33
CA GLY A 131 15.93 -7.46 2.04
C GLY A 131 15.28 -6.16 1.54
N ILE A 132 14.70 -5.38 2.44
CA ILE A 132 14.15 -4.05 2.13
C ILE A 132 15.24 -3.03 2.45
N PRO A 133 15.52 -2.05 1.57
CA PRO A 133 16.40 -0.95 1.92
C PRO A 133 15.91 -0.22 3.17
N GLU A 134 16.80 0.03 4.11
CA GLU A 134 16.53 0.84 5.31
C GLU A 134 17.30 2.16 5.18
N PRO A 135 16.66 3.22 4.66
CA PRO A 135 17.29 4.52 4.56
C PRO A 135 17.73 5.05 5.91
N GLU A 136 18.95 5.57 5.94
CA GLU A 136 19.51 6.27 7.08
C GLU A 136 19.34 7.77 6.88
N GLY A 137 19.02 8.50 7.94
CA GLY A 137 18.82 9.94 7.87
C GLY A 137 18.13 10.51 9.09
N GLU A 138 17.77 11.78 9.03
CA GLU A 138 16.98 12.42 10.08
C GLU A 138 15.58 11.78 10.13
N GLU A 139 15.29 11.18 11.29
CA GLU A 139 14.02 10.54 11.56
C GLU A 139 12.95 11.58 11.95
N GLN A 140 11.80 11.47 11.32
CA GLN A 140 10.61 12.24 11.63
C GLN A 140 9.55 11.31 12.24
N ASP A 141 8.69 11.84 13.08
CA ASP A 141 7.60 11.10 13.69
C ASP A 141 6.42 10.86 12.72
N GLU A 142 5.31 10.36 13.24
CA GLU A 142 4.10 10.10 12.46
C GLU A 142 3.50 11.35 11.79
N ARG A 143 3.84 12.56 12.26
CA ARG A 143 3.37 13.81 11.63
C ARG A 143 3.89 13.95 10.22
N ALA A 144 5.09 13.44 9.93
CA ALA A 144 5.62 13.46 8.57
C ALA A 144 4.73 12.68 7.58
N PHE A 145 4.08 11.62 8.03
CA PHE A 145 3.07 10.90 7.24
C PHE A 145 1.75 11.68 7.16
N VAL A 146 1.29 12.24 8.28
CA VAL A 146 0.02 12.99 8.33
C VAL A 146 0.10 14.28 7.51
N ASP A 147 1.23 14.96 7.53
CA ASP A 147 1.44 16.24 6.84
C ASP A 147 1.89 16.09 5.38
N ALA A 148 2.16 14.87 4.92
CA ALA A 148 2.52 14.63 3.53
C ALA A 148 1.39 15.09 2.57
N ASP A 149 1.76 15.61 1.39
CA ASP A 149 0.81 16.05 0.37
C ASP A 149 0.10 14.88 -0.31
N LEU A 150 0.77 13.71 -0.37
CA LEU A 150 0.19 12.47 -0.90
C LEU A 150 0.77 11.25 -0.17
N ARG A 151 -0.03 10.18 -0.06
CA ARG A 151 0.35 8.90 0.56
C ARG A 151 0.11 7.74 -0.39
N LEU A 152 1.15 6.91 -0.58
CA LEU A 152 1.06 5.61 -1.26
C LEU A 152 1.11 4.52 -0.20
N ILE A 153 -0.02 3.89 0.07
CA ILE A 153 -0.23 3.01 1.24
C ILE A 153 -0.24 1.54 0.79
N PRO A 154 0.67 0.69 1.30
CA PRO A 154 0.72 -0.71 0.91
C PRO A 154 -0.41 -1.52 1.54
N ALA A 155 -0.83 -2.57 0.82
CA ALA A 155 -1.75 -3.59 1.32
C ALA A 155 -1.41 -4.99 0.81
N LEU A 156 -1.98 -6.01 1.45
CA LEU A 156 -2.09 -7.36 0.88
C LEU A 156 -3.36 -7.51 0.06
N ALA A 157 -4.44 -6.86 0.48
CA ALA A 157 -5.71 -6.88 -0.23
C ALA A 157 -6.55 -5.67 0.12
N PHE A 158 -7.51 -5.39 -0.73
CA PHE A 158 -8.64 -4.49 -0.47
C PHE A 158 -9.94 -5.20 -0.81
N ASP A 159 -11.05 -4.68 -0.30
CA ASP A 159 -12.37 -5.02 -0.80
C ASP A 159 -13.01 -3.83 -1.57
N ALA A 160 -14.18 -4.09 -2.14
CA ALA A 160 -14.92 -3.09 -2.88
C ALA A 160 -15.38 -1.89 -2.01
N GLY A 161 -15.42 -2.06 -0.69
CA GLY A 161 -15.72 -1.01 0.29
C GLY A 161 -14.51 -0.21 0.72
N GLY A 162 -13.29 -0.63 0.34
CA GLY A 162 -12.05 0.05 0.70
C GLY A 162 -11.43 -0.40 2.02
N HIS A 163 -11.94 -1.48 2.61
CA HIS A 163 -11.29 -2.07 3.77
C HIS A 163 -9.96 -2.70 3.36
N ARG A 164 -8.94 -2.48 4.18
CA ARG A 164 -7.57 -2.86 3.88
C ARG A 164 -7.10 -4.05 4.71
N LEU A 165 -6.57 -5.07 4.04
CA LEU A 165 -5.80 -6.12 4.71
C LEU A 165 -4.30 -5.77 4.66
N GLY A 166 -3.72 -5.45 5.81
CA GLY A 166 -2.28 -5.21 5.96
C GLY A 166 -1.49 -6.49 6.18
N GLN A 167 -0.16 -6.36 6.21
CA GLN A 167 0.80 -7.46 6.43
C GLN A 167 0.74 -8.12 7.83
N GLY A 168 -0.04 -7.59 8.78
CA GLY A 168 -0.17 -8.11 10.14
C GLY A 168 0.76 -7.48 11.17
N GLY A 169 1.65 -6.58 10.77
CA GLY A 169 2.52 -5.85 11.71
C GLY A 169 1.80 -4.74 12.50
N GLY A 170 0.61 -4.32 12.06
CA GLY A 170 -0.20 -3.29 12.71
C GLY A 170 0.38 -1.87 12.62
N TYR A 171 1.37 -1.65 11.75
CA TYR A 171 2.01 -0.33 11.61
C TYR A 171 1.09 0.72 11.02
N TYR A 172 0.50 0.43 9.87
CA TYR A 172 -0.40 1.36 9.17
C TYR A 172 -1.75 1.48 9.86
N ASP A 173 -2.21 0.46 10.55
CA ASP A 173 -3.47 0.46 11.30
C ASP A 173 -3.45 1.45 12.48
N ARG A 174 -2.27 1.94 12.87
CA ARG A 174 -2.09 2.96 13.91
C ARG A 174 -1.99 4.38 13.37
N ILE A 175 -1.48 4.56 12.15
CA ILE A 175 -1.24 5.90 11.59
C ILE A 175 -2.31 6.35 10.60
N ILE A 176 -2.96 5.42 9.88
CA ILE A 176 -4.06 5.79 8.96
C ILE A 176 -5.23 6.44 9.71
N PRO A 177 -5.65 5.99 10.91
CA PRO A 177 -6.71 6.67 11.66
C PRO A 177 -6.39 8.09 12.12
N LEU A 178 -5.14 8.55 12.01
CA LEU A 178 -4.76 9.94 12.29
C LEU A 178 -5.13 10.89 11.14
N LEU A 179 -5.44 10.35 9.96
CA LEU A 179 -5.80 11.12 8.78
C LEU A 179 -7.27 11.58 8.86
N SER A 180 -7.52 12.79 8.41
CA SER A 180 -8.88 13.29 8.20
C SER A 180 -9.55 12.58 7.01
N ALA A 181 -10.88 12.64 6.95
CA ALA A 181 -11.63 12.09 5.83
C ALA A 181 -11.19 12.71 4.48
N GLN A 182 -10.90 14.02 4.45
CA GLN A 182 -10.38 14.67 3.26
C GLN A 182 -9.00 14.12 2.85
N GLN A 183 -8.09 13.90 3.80
CA GLN A 183 -6.77 13.32 3.50
C GLN A 183 -6.88 11.89 2.99
N LEU A 184 -7.83 11.11 3.49
CA LEU A 184 -8.10 9.77 2.97
C LEU A 184 -8.62 9.81 1.53
N GLU A 185 -9.57 10.70 1.23
CA GLU A 185 -10.23 10.82 -0.07
C GLU A 185 -9.31 11.41 -1.15
N GLU A 186 -8.62 12.50 -0.84
CA GLU A 186 -7.90 13.31 -1.83
C GLU A 186 -6.40 13.05 -1.87
N GLN A 187 -5.82 12.63 -0.75
CA GLN A 187 -4.37 12.58 -0.54
C GLN A 187 -3.85 11.18 -0.17
N SER A 188 -4.66 10.14 -0.31
CA SER A 188 -4.24 8.77 0.00
C SER A 188 -4.65 7.80 -1.10
N ILE A 189 -3.72 6.89 -1.45
CA ILE A 189 -3.92 5.88 -2.49
C ILE A 189 -3.42 4.55 -1.94
N GLY A 190 -4.31 3.57 -1.84
CA GLY A 190 -3.95 2.19 -1.54
C GLY A 190 -3.30 1.52 -2.74
N ILE A 191 -2.22 0.77 -2.55
CA ILE A 191 -1.49 0.10 -3.63
C ILE A 191 -1.56 -1.41 -3.45
N VAL A 192 -2.05 -2.11 -4.48
CA VAL A 192 -2.27 -3.57 -4.46
C VAL A 192 -2.27 -4.11 -5.90
N PHE A 193 -2.10 -5.42 -6.09
CA PHE A 193 -2.34 -6.03 -7.40
C PHE A 193 -3.84 -6.16 -7.68
N SER A 194 -4.25 -6.12 -8.94
CA SER A 194 -5.66 -6.17 -9.33
C SER A 194 -6.36 -7.46 -8.91
N ASP A 195 -5.64 -8.58 -8.86
CA ASP A 195 -6.14 -9.87 -8.41
C ASP A 195 -6.22 -10.00 -6.86
N GLU A 196 -5.95 -8.92 -6.14
CA GLU A 196 -6.05 -8.84 -4.68
C GLU A 196 -7.16 -7.90 -4.22
N ILE A 197 -8.09 -7.58 -5.11
CA ILE A 197 -9.34 -6.91 -4.78
C ILE A 197 -10.43 -7.98 -4.63
N TYR A 198 -10.99 -8.08 -3.44
CA TYR A 198 -11.97 -9.10 -3.04
C TYR A 198 -13.38 -8.50 -2.91
N GLU A 199 -14.39 -9.36 -2.85
CA GLU A 199 -15.75 -8.94 -2.52
C GLU A 199 -15.84 -8.37 -1.10
N ALA A 200 -15.14 -9.02 -0.15
CA ALA A 200 -14.98 -8.57 1.22
C ALA A 200 -13.63 -9.02 1.78
N VAL A 201 -13.03 -8.21 2.64
CA VAL A 201 -11.91 -8.60 3.50
C VAL A 201 -12.35 -8.52 4.96
N PRO A 202 -11.83 -9.38 5.86
CA PRO A 202 -12.11 -9.24 7.28
C PRO A 202 -11.59 -7.89 7.80
N TYR A 203 -12.45 -7.13 8.46
CA TYR A 203 -12.10 -5.82 9.01
C TYR A 203 -12.65 -5.64 10.42
N ASP A 204 -12.01 -4.79 11.19
CA ASP A 204 -12.46 -4.32 12.49
C ASP A 204 -13.14 -2.95 12.32
N GLN A 205 -14.08 -2.62 13.20
CA GLN A 205 -14.77 -1.31 13.19
C GLN A 205 -13.82 -0.11 13.27
N TRP A 206 -12.57 -0.32 13.67
CA TRP A 206 -11.52 0.69 13.78
C TRP A 206 -10.62 0.76 12.55
N ASP A 207 -10.74 -0.20 11.63
CA ASP A 207 -9.95 -0.19 10.40
C ASP A 207 -10.40 0.97 9.50
N ALA A 208 -9.45 1.80 9.08
CA ALA A 208 -9.76 2.92 8.19
C ALA A 208 -10.04 2.43 6.77
N ILE A 209 -11.02 3.05 6.14
CA ILE A 209 -11.39 2.83 4.74
C ILE A 209 -10.52 3.72 3.86
N LEU A 210 -9.94 3.15 2.80
CA LEU A 210 -9.23 3.87 1.75
C LEU A 210 -10.11 3.96 0.49
N PRO A 211 -10.62 5.16 0.15
CA PRO A 211 -11.55 5.32 -0.96
C PRO A 211 -10.91 5.18 -2.34
N VAL A 212 -9.59 5.27 -2.43
CA VAL A 212 -8.85 5.24 -3.70
C VAL A 212 -7.83 4.12 -3.68
N ILE A 213 -7.91 3.23 -4.66
CA ILE A 213 -7.02 2.07 -4.82
C ILE A 213 -6.40 2.14 -6.21
N LEU A 214 -5.09 1.89 -6.30
CA LEU A 214 -4.34 1.81 -7.56
C LEU A 214 -3.76 0.41 -7.72
N THR A 215 -3.93 -0.12 -8.91
CA THR A 215 -3.37 -1.41 -9.35
C THR A 215 -2.61 -1.24 -10.67
N GLU A 216 -2.03 -2.32 -11.19
CA GLU A 216 -1.46 -2.33 -12.55
C GLU A 216 -2.50 -2.13 -13.66
N GLN A 217 -3.80 -2.19 -13.36
CA GLN A 217 -4.88 -1.95 -14.32
C GLN A 217 -5.43 -0.53 -14.25
N GLY A 218 -5.02 0.27 -13.27
CA GLY A 218 -5.45 1.66 -13.10
C GLY A 218 -5.95 1.98 -11.70
N ILE A 219 -6.65 3.11 -11.60
CA ILE A 219 -7.21 3.64 -10.36
C ILE A 219 -8.68 3.24 -10.24
N TYR A 220 -9.05 2.81 -9.04
CA TYR A 220 -10.43 2.48 -8.66
C TYR A 220 -10.85 3.35 -7.48
N ARG A 221 -12.11 3.78 -7.51
CA ARG A 221 -12.76 4.36 -6.34
C ARG A 221 -13.67 3.31 -5.72
N THR A 222 -13.57 3.15 -4.42
CA THR A 222 -14.45 2.28 -3.65
C THR A 222 -15.88 2.85 -3.61
N ARG A 223 -16.86 2.03 -3.34
CA ARG A 223 -18.28 2.40 -3.35
C ARG A 223 -18.77 2.80 -1.99
#